data_36d2f0016d8d893f09f21014992a03f7
#
_entry.id   36d2f0016d8d893f09f21014992a03f7
#
_cell.length_a   1.000
_cell.length_b   1.000
_cell.length_c   1.000
_cell.angle_alpha   90.00
_cell.angle_beta   90.00
_cell.angle_gamma   90.00
#
_symmetry.space_group_name_H-M   'P 1'
#
loop_
_entity.id
_entity.type
_entity.pdbx_description
1 polymer ?
#
loop_
_entity_poly.entity_id
_entity_poly.type
_entity_poly.pdbx_seq_one_letter_code
_entity_poly.pdbx_strand_id
1 'polypeptide(L)'
;MFKSNLQKLRNAIEFTRIYKANSDDIYIREAKCLDFQLRHILVPMDENDGIAGRYEHDFAGFTSQVGGYSAQIGCCYTYYFDEFDFLLAMRECESELTEEEKAELSTVHMFWHEETTARKLDLAFAKRYGYVPPKGYQGAGAGNCDCRVAGTNLDFEKLMTLGFDGLDREIDAAAEKNGASSFYTALKMWIESLRGACARYREQALAFSETAQSETARRRFAALADALLAIQHNPPKTFLEGVQLMWIYAVSSDLMNYGRMDDYLGGLYAADVDAGRITEE
;
A
#
# COMPACT_ATOMS: atom_id res chain seq x y z
N MET A 1 -16.98 3.43 -6.07
CA MET A 1 -18.02 2.51 -5.51
C MET A 1 -17.28 1.62 -4.51
N PHE A 2 -17.69 1.68 -3.24
CA PHE A 2 -17.06 0.86 -2.18
C PHE A 2 -17.25 -0.61 -2.49
N LYS A 3 -16.23 -1.43 -2.24
CA LYS A 3 -16.33 -2.87 -2.40
C LYS A 3 -17.31 -3.45 -1.39
N SER A 4 -18.11 -4.41 -1.81
CA SER A 4 -19.03 -5.13 -0.92
C SER A 4 -18.26 -5.96 0.11
N ASN A 5 -18.85 -6.21 1.28
CA ASN A 5 -18.28 -7.09 2.28
C ASN A 5 -17.98 -8.49 1.72
N LEU A 6 -18.79 -8.97 0.78
CA LEU A 6 -18.55 -10.23 0.08
C LEU A 6 -17.21 -10.22 -0.69
N GLN A 7 -16.92 -9.12 -1.42
CA GLN A 7 -15.64 -9.02 -2.13
C GLN A 7 -14.45 -8.92 -1.16
N LYS A 8 -14.63 -8.18 -0.06
CA LYS A 8 -13.59 -8.08 0.99
C LYS A 8 -13.28 -9.44 1.62
N LEU A 9 -14.30 -10.26 1.87
CA LEU A 9 -14.12 -11.62 2.39
C LEU A 9 -13.38 -12.52 1.39
N ARG A 10 -13.74 -12.45 0.10
CA ARG A 10 -13.03 -13.18 -0.96
C ARG A 10 -11.56 -12.75 -1.09
N ASN A 11 -11.31 -11.46 -0.94
CA ASN A 11 -9.93 -10.95 -0.92
C ASN A 11 -9.16 -11.46 0.31
N ALA A 12 -9.81 -11.58 1.47
CA ALA A 12 -9.19 -12.15 2.68
C ALA A 12 -8.79 -13.63 2.48
N ILE A 13 -9.61 -14.41 1.77
CA ILE A 13 -9.27 -15.79 1.39
C ILE A 13 -7.99 -15.80 0.52
N GLU A 14 -7.98 -15.02 -0.55
CA GLU A 14 -6.87 -15.03 -1.50
C GLU A 14 -5.58 -14.48 -0.87
N PHE A 15 -5.66 -13.42 -0.10
CA PHE A 15 -4.54 -12.90 0.69
C PHE A 15 -3.95 -13.97 1.61
N THR A 16 -4.81 -14.72 2.32
CA THR A 16 -4.37 -15.78 3.21
C THR A 16 -3.70 -16.93 2.46
N ARG A 17 -4.19 -17.27 1.26
CA ARG A 17 -3.56 -18.27 0.38
C ARG A 17 -2.16 -17.83 -0.03
N ILE A 18 -1.99 -16.57 -0.46
CA ILE A 18 -0.69 -16.00 -0.83
C ILE A 18 0.27 -16.04 0.36
N TYR A 19 -0.18 -15.61 1.53
CA TYR A 19 0.61 -15.62 2.76
C TYR A 19 1.11 -17.02 3.09
N LYS A 20 0.21 -18.02 3.11
CA LYS A 20 0.54 -19.42 3.44
C LYS A 20 1.44 -20.08 2.40
N ALA A 21 1.22 -19.80 1.12
CA ALA A 21 2.00 -20.36 0.02
C ALA A 21 3.46 -19.89 -0.03
N ASN A 22 3.79 -18.82 0.71
CA ASN A 22 5.14 -18.24 0.72
C ASN A 22 5.71 -18.16 2.14
N SER A 23 5.29 -19.06 3.05
CA SER A 23 5.69 -19.06 4.45
C SER A 23 7.19 -19.30 4.69
N ASP A 24 7.87 -19.92 3.75
CA ASP A 24 9.28 -20.31 3.87
C ASP A 24 10.25 -19.14 3.68
N ASP A 25 9.80 -18.07 3.02
CA ASP A 25 10.61 -16.88 2.77
C ASP A 25 9.82 -15.60 3.11
N ILE A 26 10.14 -15.01 4.25
CA ILE A 26 9.45 -13.83 4.76
C ILE A 26 9.51 -12.65 3.79
N TYR A 27 10.63 -12.43 3.08
CA TYR A 27 10.78 -11.29 2.18
C TYR A 27 9.92 -11.44 0.93
N ILE A 28 9.95 -12.62 0.32
CA ILE A 28 9.12 -12.93 -0.85
C ILE A 28 7.63 -12.93 -0.47
N ARG A 29 7.29 -13.47 0.71
CA ARG A 29 5.93 -13.44 1.23
C ARG A 29 5.42 -12.01 1.36
N GLU A 30 6.19 -11.14 2.04
CA GLU A 30 5.80 -9.74 2.25
C GLU A 30 5.64 -9.00 0.91
N ALA A 31 6.58 -9.17 -0.04
CA ALA A 31 6.47 -8.52 -1.34
C ALA A 31 5.21 -8.94 -2.09
N LYS A 32 4.86 -10.23 -2.10
CA LYS A 32 3.64 -10.73 -2.75
C LYS A 32 2.37 -10.29 -2.03
N CYS A 33 2.37 -10.27 -0.71
CA CYS A 33 1.24 -9.80 0.09
C CYS A 33 1.00 -8.31 -0.13
N LEU A 34 2.06 -7.49 -0.14
CA LEU A 34 1.98 -6.06 -0.42
C LEU A 34 1.53 -5.77 -1.86
N ASP A 35 2.03 -6.53 -2.86
CA ASP A 35 1.54 -6.42 -4.24
C ASP A 35 0.04 -6.71 -4.33
N PHE A 36 -0.41 -7.77 -3.68
CA PHE A 36 -1.83 -8.11 -3.64
C PHE A 36 -2.65 -7.00 -2.99
N GLN A 37 -2.21 -6.48 -1.84
CA GLN A 37 -2.86 -5.37 -1.16
C GLN A 37 -2.92 -4.14 -2.07
N LEU A 38 -1.81 -3.72 -2.66
CA LEU A 38 -1.75 -2.53 -3.51
C LEU A 38 -2.73 -2.62 -4.70
N ARG A 39 -2.85 -3.78 -5.32
CA ARG A 39 -3.79 -4.00 -6.42
C ARG A 39 -5.25 -3.89 -6.01
N HIS A 40 -5.57 -4.19 -4.76
CA HIS A 40 -6.94 -4.26 -4.27
C HIS A 40 -7.38 -2.99 -3.55
N ILE A 41 -6.48 -2.29 -2.87
CA ILE A 41 -6.84 -1.04 -2.18
C ILE A 41 -6.89 0.16 -3.14
N LEU A 42 -6.09 0.16 -4.20
CA LEU A 42 -6.13 1.21 -5.20
C LEU A 42 -7.43 1.10 -6.02
N VAL A 43 -8.27 2.12 -5.90
CA VAL A 43 -9.55 2.16 -6.62
C VAL A 43 -9.40 2.77 -8.01
N PRO A 44 -10.31 2.45 -8.94
CA PRO A 44 -10.32 3.08 -10.25
C PRO A 44 -10.40 4.60 -10.16
N MET A 45 -9.83 5.28 -11.15
CA MET A 45 -9.92 6.74 -11.27
C MET A 45 -11.35 7.20 -11.45
N ASP A 46 -11.59 8.44 -11.04
CA ASP A 46 -12.83 9.19 -11.24
C ASP A 46 -12.59 10.36 -12.19
N GLU A 47 -13.64 10.83 -12.84
CA GLU A 47 -13.55 11.96 -13.77
C GLU A 47 -13.04 13.28 -13.15
N ASN A 48 -13.09 13.40 -11.82
CA ASN A 48 -12.64 14.56 -11.08
C ASN A 48 -11.21 14.42 -10.52
N ASP A 49 -10.58 13.27 -10.68
CA ASP A 49 -9.24 13.04 -10.14
C ASP A 49 -8.20 13.92 -10.86
N GLY A 50 -7.40 14.63 -10.07
CA GLY A 50 -6.25 15.42 -10.56
C GLY A 50 -4.96 14.60 -10.59
N ILE A 51 -4.86 13.60 -9.74
CA ILE A 51 -3.77 12.60 -9.64
C ILE A 51 -4.37 11.22 -9.46
N ALA A 52 -3.61 10.20 -9.83
CA ALA A 52 -4.01 8.81 -9.66
C ALA A 52 -3.61 8.27 -8.28
N GLY A 53 -4.35 7.30 -7.77
CA GLY A 53 -3.97 6.57 -6.56
C GLY A 53 -4.88 6.82 -5.36
N ARG A 54 -6.19 7.03 -5.57
CA ARG A 54 -7.15 6.90 -4.46
C ARG A 54 -7.15 5.48 -3.94
N TYR A 55 -7.37 5.32 -2.65
CA TYR A 55 -7.37 4.00 -2.02
C TYR A 55 -8.56 3.84 -1.07
N GLU A 56 -8.95 2.58 -0.87
CA GLU A 56 -10.00 2.16 0.05
C GLU A 56 -9.56 0.90 0.79
N HIS A 57 -9.99 0.76 2.05
CA HIS A 57 -9.78 -0.49 2.79
C HIS A 57 -10.60 -1.61 2.16
N ASP A 58 -9.92 -2.72 1.84
CA ASP A 58 -10.43 -3.71 0.93
C ASP A 58 -10.60 -5.12 1.52
N PHE A 59 -10.19 -5.32 2.76
CA PHE A 59 -10.18 -6.62 3.40
C PHE A 59 -11.05 -6.59 4.66
N ALA A 60 -12.01 -7.51 4.76
CA ALA A 60 -12.75 -7.69 5.99
C ALA A 60 -11.80 -8.16 7.09
N GLY A 61 -11.82 -7.48 8.21
CA GLY A 61 -11.02 -7.81 9.37
C GLY A 61 -9.53 -7.46 9.28
N PHE A 62 -9.03 -7.01 8.13
CA PHE A 62 -7.62 -6.66 7.98
C PHE A 62 -7.40 -5.18 7.83
N THR A 63 -6.41 -4.66 8.54
CA THR A 63 -5.85 -3.34 8.24
C THR A 63 -4.79 -3.50 7.17
N SER A 64 -4.99 -2.83 6.04
CA SER A 64 -4.00 -2.81 4.96
C SER A 64 -2.71 -2.17 5.46
N GLN A 65 -1.57 -2.73 5.06
CA GLN A 65 -0.26 -2.11 5.26
C GLN A 65 0.08 -1.11 4.17
N VAL A 66 -0.71 -1.11 3.11
CA VAL A 66 -0.60 -0.22 1.96
C VAL A 66 -1.82 0.70 1.98
N GLY A 67 -1.65 1.94 1.57
CA GLY A 67 -2.78 2.84 1.43
C GLY A 67 -2.89 3.91 2.49
N GLY A 68 -1.82 4.15 3.22
CA GLY A 68 -1.76 5.25 4.18
C GLY A 68 -2.46 4.92 5.49
N TYR A 69 -2.62 5.93 6.27
CA TYR A 69 -3.03 5.85 7.66
C TYR A 69 -4.43 5.28 7.85
N SER A 70 -4.52 4.18 8.54
CA SER A 70 -5.72 3.85 9.28
C SER A 70 -5.72 4.67 10.59
N ALA A 71 -6.50 5.74 10.62
CA ALA A 71 -6.57 6.65 11.76
C ALA A 71 -7.05 5.99 13.05
N GLN A 72 -7.52 4.78 12.97
CA GLN A 72 -8.20 4.18 14.11
C GLN A 72 -7.27 3.45 15.06
N ILE A 73 -6.10 3.03 14.61
CA ILE A 73 -5.27 2.24 15.49
C ILE A 73 -3.83 2.44 15.06
N GLY A 74 -3.02 3.11 15.82
CA GLY A 74 -1.56 3.12 15.67
C GLY A 74 -1.00 1.71 15.81
N CYS A 75 -1.46 0.80 14.97
CA CYS A 75 -1.20 -0.61 15.10
C CYS A 75 -0.22 -1.05 14.05
N CYS A 76 0.84 -1.52 14.54
CA CYS A 76 1.97 -2.02 13.82
C CYS A 76 2.11 -3.50 13.91
N TYR A 77 1.02 -4.12 14.01
CA TYR A 77 1.05 -5.53 13.70
C TYR A 77 1.31 -5.64 12.21
N THR A 78 2.23 -6.48 11.82
CA THR A 78 2.49 -6.77 10.42
C THR A 78 1.20 -7.17 9.72
N TYR A 79 0.26 -7.77 10.41
CA TYR A 79 -1.11 -7.95 9.96
C TYR A 79 -2.01 -7.89 11.19
N TYR A 80 -2.68 -6.76 11.37
CA TYR A 80 -3.75 -6.67 12.36
C TYR A 80 -4.99 -7.37 11.80
N PHE A 81 -5.56 -8.24 12.60
CA PHE A 81 -6.78 -8.94 12.28
C PHE A 81 -7.85 -8.59 13.31
N ASP A 82 -8.84 -7.83 12.88
CA ASP A 82 -10.04 -7.54 13.67
C ASP A 82 -11.04 -8.69 13.49
N GLU A 83 -11.05 -9.56 14.47
CA GLU A 83 -11.90 -10.74 14.49
C GLU A 83 -13.40 -10.39 14.49
N PHE A 84 -13.76 -9.31 15.18
CA PHE A 84 -15.15 -8.86 15.24
C PHE A 84 -15.65 -8.36 13.87
N ASP A 85 -14.86 -7.51 13.20
CA ASP A 85 -15.19 -6.99 11.88
C ASP A 85 -15.28 -8.13 10.84
N PHE A 86 -14.36 -9.09 10.91
CA PHE A 86 -14.38 -10.25 10.03
C PHE A 86 -15.62 -11.11 10.21
N LEU A 87 -15.96 -11.45 11.45
CA LEU A 87 -17.15 -12.26 11.76
C LEU A 87 -18.46 -11.52 11.44
N LEU A 88 -18.48 -10.21 11.64
CA LEU A 88 -19.62 -9.37 11.25
C LEU A 88 -19.82 -9.41 9.74
N ALA A 89 -18.77 -9.22 8.95
CA ALA A 89 -18.83 -9.30 7.49
C ALA A 89 -19.29 -10.69 7.02
N MET A 90 -18.81 -11.78 7.63
CA MET A 90 -19.27 -13.13 7.32
C MET A 90 -20.78 -13.29 7.58
N ARG A 91 -21.28 -12.77 8.69
CA ARG A 91 -22.69 -12.83 9.04
C ARG A 91 -23.57 -12.03 8.08
N GLU A 92 -23.12 -10.83 7.71
CA GLU A 92 -23.86 -9.97 6.78
C GLU A 92 -23.96 -10.58 5.37
N CYS A 93 -22.94 -11.33 4.95
CA CYS A 93 -22.89 -11.97 3.64
C CYS A 93 -23.30 -13.46 3.66
N GLU A 94 -23.82 -13.97 4.76
CA GLU A 94 -24.10 -15.42 4.95
C GLU A 94 -24.93 -16.04 3.81
N SER A 95 -25.92 -15.31 3.31
CA SER A 95 -26.80 -15.78 2.22
C SER A 95 -26.17 -15.72 0.83
N GLU A 96 -25.06 -14.99 0.66
CA GLU A 96 -24.36 -14.81 -0.59
C GLU A 96 -23.14 -15.71 -0.71
N LEU A 97 -22.66 -16.26 0.42
CA LEU A 97 -21.53 -17.17 0.49
C LEU A 97 -21.92 -18.61 0.17
N THR A 98 -21.14 -19.29 -0.64
CA THR A 98 -21.25 -20.74 -0.81
C THR A 98 -20.79 -21.49 0.44
N GLU A 99 -21.18 -22.75 0.58
CA GLU A 99 -20.73 -23.58 1.72
C GLU A 99 -19.21 -23.80 1.70
N GLU A 100 -18.60 -23.84 0.51
CA GLU A 100 -17.16 -23.93 0.34
C GLU A 100 -16.46 -22.64 0.84
N GLU A 101 -16.99 -21.47 0.46
CA GLU A 101 -16.48 -20.17 0.94
C GLU A 101 -16.63 -20.02 2.45
N LYS A 102 -17.74 -20.45 3.03
CA LYS A 102 -17.95 -20.44 4.50
C LYS A 102 -16.92 -21.31 5.22
N ALA A 103 -16.70 -22.52 4.71
CA ALA A 103 -15.69 -23.44 5.29
C ALA A 103 -14.29 -22.86 5.19
N GLU A 104 -13.94 -22.26 4.05
CA GLU A 104 -12.64 -21.63 3.86
C GLU A 104 -12.45 -20.40 4.73
N LEU A 105 -13.47 -19.54 4.83
CA LEU A 105 -13.45 -18.37 5.72
C LEU A 105 -13.30 -18.77 7.19
N SER A 106 -13.91 -19.86 7.61
CA SER A 106 -13.69 -20.41 8.95
C SER A 106 -12.23 -20.83 9.17
N THR A 107 -11.60 -21.39 8.14
CA THR A 107 -10.17 -21.73 8.17
C THR A 107 -9.28 -20.48 8.19
N VAL A 108 -9.64 -19.45 7.43
CA VAL A 108 -8.97 -18.13 7.43
C VAL A 108 -9.05 -17.50 8.83
N HIS A 109 -10.24 -17.47 9.43
CA HIS A 109 -10.45 -16.96 10.77
C HIS A 109 -9.56 -17.64 11.80
N MET A 110 -9.59 -18.97 11.86
CA MET A 110 -8.77 -19.76 12.80
C MET A 110 -7.28 -19.55 12.58
N PHE A 111 -6.84 -19.45 11.32
CA PHE A 111 -5.45 -19.20 11.00
C PHE A 111 -4.97 -17.84 11.54
N TRP A 112 -5.70 -16.76 11.25
CA TRP A 112 -5.28 -15.41 11.66
C TRP A 112 -5.46 -15.19 13.16
N HIS A 113 -6.43 -15.85 13.81
CA HIS A 113 -6.52 -15.85 15.27
C HIS A 113 -5.18 -16.26 15.91
N GLU A 114 -4.52 -17.31 15.40
CA GLU A 114 -3.25 -17.81 15.94
C GLU A 114 -2.02 -17.10 15.36
N GLU A 115 -2.11 -16.54 14.14
CA GLU A 115 -0.96 -15.97 13.42
C GLU A 115 -0.65 -14.52 13.81
N THR A 116 -1.59 -13.78 14.39
CA THR A 116 -1.37 -12.39 14.78
C THR A 116 -0.22 -12.20 15.76
N THR A 117 0.49 -11.07 15.66
CA THR A 117 1.56 -10.71 16.60
C THR A 117 1.06 -10.64 18.04
N ALA A 118 -0.15 -10.12 18.25
CA ALA A 118 -0.78 -10.06 19.56
C ALA A 118 -0.91 -11.46 20.18
N ARG A 119 -1.44 -12.41 19.43
CA ARG A 119 -1.57 -13.80 19.91
C ARG A 119 -0.22 -14.47 20.19
N LYS A 120 0.75 -14.28 19.30
CA LYS A 120 2.12 -14.78 19.47
C LYS A 120 2.78 -14.21 20.72
N LEU A 121 2.56 -12.92 20.99
CA LEU A 121 3.05 -12.26 22.19
C LEU A 121 2.40 -12.84 23.46
N ASP A 122 1.08 -13.01 23.46
CA ASP A 122 0.35 -13.64 24.56
C ASP A 122 0.89 -15.05 24.88
N LEU A 123 1.10 -15.86 23.86
CA LEU A 123 1.68 -17.20 24.00
C LEU A 123 3.12 -17.16 24.54
N ALA A 124 3.92 -16.19 24.08
CA ALA A 124 5.28 -16.01 24.58
C ALA A 124 5.29 -15.58 26.05
N PHE A 125 4.40 -14.69 26.47
CA PHE A 125 4.20 -14.31 27.87
C PHE A 125 3.75 -15.50 28.72
N ALA A 126 2.73 -16.23 28.27
CA ALA A 126 2.25 -17.42 28.97
C ALA A 126 3.36 -18.44 29.17
N LYS A 127 4.16 -18.69 28.13
CA LYS A 127 5.30 -19.62 28.21
C LYS A 127 6.38 -19.15 29.18
N ARG A 128 6.66 -17.84 29.23
CA ARG A 128 7.77 -17.30 30.04
C ARG A 128 7.36 -17.03 31.48
N TYR A 129 6.15 -16.56 31.72
CA TYR A 129 5.71 -16.05 33.01
C TYR A 129 4.53 -16.82 33.63
N GLY A 130 3.93 -17.76 32.92
CA GLY A 130 2.81 -18.58 33.39
C GLY A 130 1.45 -17.87 33.36
N TYR A 131 1.36 -16.70 32.75
CA TYR A 131 0.10 -15.95 32.59
C TYR A 131 0.11 -15.14 31.31
N VAL A 132 -1.09 -14.75 30.84
CA VAL A 132 -1.27 -13.80 29.75
C VAL A 132 -1.62 -12.44 30.36
N PRO A 133 -0.97 -11.33 29.96
CA PRO A 133 -1.29 -10.01 30.47
C PRO A 133 -2.76 -9.64 30.19
N PRO A 134 -3.40 -8.88 31.09
CA PRO A 134 -4.76 -8.38 30.83
C PRO A 134 -4.82 -7.58 29.53
N LYS A 135 -5.93 -7.70 28.81
CA LYS A 135 -6.19 -6.88 27.62
C LYS A 135 -6.12 -5.39 28.00
N GLY A 136 -5.40 -4.62 27.21
CA GLY A 136 -5.22 -3.17 27.43
C GLY A 136 -4.00 -2.79 28.30
N TYR A 137 -3.13 -3.74 28.69
CA TYR A 137 -1.86 -3.39 29.35
C TYR A 137 -1.00 -2.45 28.51
N GLN A 138 -1.11 -2.51 27.22
CA GLN A 138 -0.45 -1.62 26.26
C GLN A 138 -0.88 -0.17 26.43
N GLY A 139 -2.13 0.10 26.82
CA GLY A 139 -2.65 1.42 27.12
C GLY A 139 -2.15 2.02 28.44
N ALA A 140 -1.46 1.25 29.28
CA ALA A 140 -0.96 1.70 30.58
C ALA A 140 0.43 2.37 30.52
N GLY A 141 0.94 2.74 29.36
CA GLY A 141 2.22 3.42 29.20
C GLY A 141 3.46 2.55 29.39
N ALA A 142 3.29 1.26 29.47
CA ALA A 142 4.39 0.30 29.69
C ALA A 142 5.17 -0.10 28.43
N GLY A 143 5.03 0.66 27.37
CA GLY A 143 5.65 0.38 26.07
C GLY A 143 4.59 0.06 25.03
N ASN A 144 4.59 0.83 23.97
CA ASN A 144 3.71 0.63 22.84
C ASN A 144 4.49 -0.16 21.79
N CYS A 145 4.31 -1.46 21.74
CA CYS A 145 4.86 -2.29 20.67
C CYS A 145 3.95 -2.33 19.43
N ASP A 146 2.91 -1.54 19.46
CA ASP A 146 1.85 -1.53 18.47
C ASP A 146 2.11 -0.54 17.34
N CYS A 147 3.19 0.23 17.37
CA CYS A 147 3.40 1.29 16.39
C CYS A 147 4.63 1.04 15.53
N ARG A 148 4.46 1.02 14.21
CA ARG A 148 5.57 1.38 13.34
C ARG A 148 6.13 2.69 13.87
N VAL A 149 7.44 2.81 13.84
CA VAL A 149 8.12 3.96 14.43
C VAL A 149 7.52 5.24 13.88
N ALA A 150 6.76 5.94 14.72
CA ALA A 150 6.23 7.26 14.38
C ALA A 150 7.39 8.18 14.00
N GLY A 151 7.21 8.94 12.91
CA GLY A 151 8.20 9.88 12.42
C GLY A 151 9.25 9.30 11.45
N THR A 152 9.11 8.05 11.03
CA THR A 152 9.88 7.55 9.89
C THR A 152 9.38 8.24 8.62
N ASN A 153 10.27 8.94 7.93
CA ASN A 153 9.97 9.54 6.63
C ASN A 153 10.55 8.65 5.54
N LEU A 154 9.84 8.61 4.40
CA LEU A 154 10.41 8.10 3.17
C LEU A 154 11.48 9.05 2.66
N ASP A 155 12.50 8.52 2.02
CA ASP A 155 13.53 9.31 1.34
C ASP A 155 12.99 9.78 -0.03
N PHE A 156 12.13 10.80 0.01
CA PHE A 156 11.54 11.37 -1.19
C PHE A 156 12.57 12.09 -2.05
N GLU A 157 13.62 12.67 -1.47
CA GLU A 157 14.70 13.32 -2.22
C GLU A 157 15.43 12.31 -3.10
N LYS A 158 15.77 11.15 -2.53
CA LYS A 158 16.35 10.04 -3.28
C LYS A 158 15.42 9.57 -4.40
N LEU A 159 14.13 9.40 -4.10
CA LEU A 159 13.15 8.98 -5.08
C LEU A 159 13.04 9.95 -6.26
N MET A 160 12.98 11.27 -5.98
CA MET A 160 12.92 12.31 -7.01
C MET A 160 14.20 12.37 -7.85
N THR A 161 15.34 12.07 -7.24
CA THR A 161 16.66 12.10 -7.94
C THR A 161 16.88 10.86 -8.79
N LEU A 162 16.49 9.69 -8.32
CA LEU A 162 16.82 8.41 -8.94
C LEU A 162 15.69 7.83 -9.80
N GLY A 163 14.43 8.09 -9.45
CA GLY A 163 13.30 7.37 -10.01
C GLY A 163 13.38 5.85 -9.71
N PHE A 164 12.42 5.09 -10.22
CA PHE A 164 12.40 3.64 -9.95
C PHE A 164 13.57 2.88 -10.58
N ASP A 165 14.02 3.25 -11.78
CA ASP A 165 15.19 2.59 -12.40
C ASP A 165 16.50 2.89 -11.65
N GLY A 166 16.61 4.07 -11.04
CA GLY A 166 17.75 4.39 -10.19
C GLY A 166 17.76 3.59 -8.89
N LEU A 167 16.59 3.41 -8.27
CA LEU A 167 16.44 2.55 -7.10
C LEU A 167 16.76 1.08 -7.43
N ASP A 168 16.33 0.59 -8.59
CA ASP A 168 16.70 -0.77 -9.06
C ASP A 168 18.21 -0.94 -9.17
N ARG A 169 18.92 0.05 -9.74
CA ARG A 169 20.38 0.02 -9.84
C ARG A 169 21.07 0.02 -8.46
N GLU A 170 20.54 0.78 -7.50
CA GLU A 170 21.07 0.75 -6.12
C GLU A 170 20.84 -0.62 -5.46
N ILE A 171 19.69 -1.24 -5.68
CA ILE A 171 19.39 -2.59 -5.16
C ILE A 171 20.36 -3.61 -5.77
N ASP A 172 20.58 -3.55 -7.09
CA ASP A 172 21.52 -4.45 -7.78
C ASP A 172 22.94 -4.26 -7.25
N ALA A 173 23.42 -3.04 -7.11
CA ALA A 173 24.75 -2.75 -6.55
C ALA A 173 24.88 -3.21 -5.08
N ALA A 174 23.81 -3.08 -4.29
CA ALA A 174 23.81 -3.59 -2.92
C ALA A 174 23.82 -5.13 -2.87
N ALA A 175 23.11 -5.80 -3.78
CA ALA A 175 23.11 -7.25 -3.90
C ALA A 175 24.48 -7.80 -4.35
N GLU A 176 25.14 -7.13 -5.30
CA GLU A 176 26.50 -7.47 -5.71
C GLU A 176 27.49 -7.34 -4.56
N LYS A 177 27.41 -6.27 -3.78
CA LYS A 177 28.31 -5.99 -2.66
C LYS A 177 28.12 -6.93 -1.47
N ASN A 178 26.86 -7.25 -1.12
CA ASN A 178 26.52 -7.96 0.11
C ASN A 178 26.15 -9.43 -0.11
N GLY A 179 26.09 -9.88 -1.35
CA GLY A 179 25.58 -11.19 -1.75
C GLY A 179 24.09 -11.16 -2.08
N ALA A 180 23.71 -11.86 -3.13
CA ALA A 180 22.31 -11.99 -3.55
C ALA A 180 21.48 -12.67 -2.47
N SER A 181 20.25 -12.16 -2.24
CA SER A 181 19.30 -12.73 -1.29
C SER A 181 17.86 -12.44 -1.72
N SER A 182 16.92 -13.18 -1.15
CA SER A 182 15.48 -12.95 -1.36
C SER A 182 15.03 -11.55 -0.91
N PHE A 183 15.73 -10.91 0.01
CA PHE A 183 15.48 -9.52 0.40
C PHE A 183 15.59 -8.56 -0.80
N TYR A 184 16.69 -8.61 -1.56
CA TYR A 184 16.86 -7.76 -2.73
C TYR A 184 15.87 -8.10 -3.85
N THR A 185 15.57 -9.38 -4.02
CA THR A 185 14.51 -9.83 -4.94
C THR A 185 13.15 -9.23 -4.55
N ALA A 186 12.81 -9.25 -3.27
CA ALA A 186 11.56 -8.69 -2.76
C ALA A 186 11.47 -7.17 -2.96
N LEU A 187 12.58 -6.43 -2.76
CA LEU A 187 12.61 -4.99 -3.04
C LEU A 187 12.33 -4.70 -4.53
N LYS A 188 12.93 -5.45 -5.44
CA LYS A 188 12.66 -5.32 -6.89
C LYS A 188 11.22 -5.67 -7.24
N MET A 189 10.67 -6.73 -6.66
CA MET A 189 9.25 -7.07 -6.83
C MET A 189 8.33 -5.93 -6.39
N TRP A 190 8.69 -5.23 -5.32
CA TRP A 190 7.92 -4.10 -4.84
C TRP A 190 7.97 -2.91 -5.81
N ILE A 191 9.13 -2.58 -6.36
CA ILE A 191 9.26 -1.54 -7.39
C ILE A 191 8.42 -1.90 -8.62
N GLU A 192 8.43 -3.16 -9.05
CA GLU A 192 7.57 -3.62 -10.15
C GLU A 192 6.08 -3.49 -9.85
N SER A 193 5.66 -3.70 -8.61
CA SER A 193 4.27 -3.48 -8.20
C SER A 193 3.87 -2.01 -8.33
N LEU A 194 4.76 -1.06 -8.01
CA LEU A 194 4.55 0.37 -8.18
C LEU A 194 4.48 0.77 -9.66
N ARG A 195 5.38 0.25 -10.49
CA ARG A 195 5.31 0.42 -11.95
C ARG A 195 4.00 -0.10 -12.52
N GLY A 196 3.58 -1.29 -12.07
CA GLY A 196 2.30 -1.88 -12.44
C GLY A 196 1.09 -1.02 -12.04
N ALA A 197 1.14 -0.35 -10.89
CA ALA A 197 0.11 0.61 -10.49
C ALA A 197 0.08 1.82 -11.42
N CYS A 198 1.24 2.41 -11.74
CA CYS A 198 1.34 3.51 -12.71
C CYS A 198 0.81 3.11 -14.08
N ALA A 199 1.15 1.91 -14.58
CA ALA A 199 0.68 1.42 -15.87
C ALA A 199 -0.85 1.28 -15.92
N ARG A 200 -1.46 0.69 -14.89
CA ARG A 200 -2.92 0.54 -14.80
C ARG A 200 -3.65 1.89 -14.77
N TYR A 201 -3.12 2.85 -14.01
CA TYR A 201 -3.71 4.19 -13.97
C TYR A 201 -3.50 4.97 -15.26
N ARG A 202 -2.38 4.76 -15.94
CA ARG A 202 -2.16 5.35 -17.27
C ARG A 202 -3.21 4.90 -18.28
N GLU A 203 -3.56 3.62 -18.31
CA GLU A 203 -4.63 3.11 -19.17
C GLU A 203 -5.97 3.79 -18.88
N GLN A 204 -6.31 3.98 -17.61
CA GLN A 204 -7.53 4.67 -17.20
C GLN A 204 -7.50 6.15 -17.58
N ALA A 205 -6.38 6.83 -17.37
CA ALA A 205 -6.22 8.24 -17.76
C ALA A 205 -6.36 8.42 -19.28
N LEU A 206 -5.80 7.52 -20.09
CA LEU A 206 -5.99 7.53 -21.55
C LEU A 206 -7.46 7.36 -21.92
N ALA A 207 -8.16 6.40 -21.32
CA ALA A 207 -9.59 6.19 -21.57
C ALA A 207 -10.43 7.43 -21.20
N PHE A 208 -10.13 8.11 -20.07
CA PHE A 208 -10.77 9.36 -19.72
C PHE A 208 -10.41 10.49 -20.68
N SER A 209 -9.18 10.58 -21.14
CA SER A 209 -8.77 11.57 -22.14
C SER A 209 -9.56 11.43 -23.44
N GLU A 210 -9.83 10.20 -23.88
CA GLU A 210 -10.60 9.93 -25.12
C GLU A 210 -12.10 10.26 -24.94
N THR A 211 -12.67 10.04 -23.76
CA THR A 211 -14.12 10.15 -23.51
C THR A 211 -14.56 11.46 -22.87
N ALA A 212 -13.62 12.27 -22.38
CA ALA A 212 -13.92 13.53 -21.68
C ALA A 212 -14.67 14.52 -22.58
N GLN A 213 -15.69 15.18 -22.00
CA GLN A 213 -16.56 16.12 -22.72
C GLN A 213 -15.93 17.49 -22.96
N SER A 214 -14.98 17.90 -22.10
CA SER A 214 -14.31 19.20 -22.23
C SER A 214 -12.86 19.04 -22.66
N GLU A 215 -12.36 19.99 -23.41
CA GLU A 215 -10.96 20.05 -23.85
C GLU A 215 -10.00 20.16 -22.65
N THR A 216 -10.39 20.87 -21.61
CA THR A 216 -9.61 20.98 -20.38
C THR A 216 -9.45 19.61 -19.70
N ALA A 217 -10.53 18.83 -19.60
CA ALA A 217 -10.47 17.49 -19.03
C ALA A 217 -9.62 16.53 -19.88
N ARG A 218 -9.76 16.61 -21.23
CA ARG A 218 -8.93 15.82 -22.14
C ARG A 218 -7.45 16.07 -21.92
N ARG A 219 -7.05 17.36 -21.89
CA ARG A 219 -5.64 17.75 -21.68
C ARG A 219 -5.14 17.33 -20.32
N ARG A 220 -5.95 17.46 -19.25
CA ARG A 220 -5.61 17.04 -17.90
C ARG A 220 -5.30 15.54 -17.86
N PHE A 221 -6.18 14.69 -18.39
CA PHE A 221 -5.99 13.26 -18.39
C PHE A 221 -4.86 12.81 -19.32
N ALA A 222 -4.67 13.46 -20.46
CA ALA A 222 -3.53 13.19 -21.32
C ALA A 222 -2.20 13.51 -20.60
N ALA A 223 -2.11 14.67 -19.96
CA ALA A 223 -0.93 15.05 -19.17
C ALA A 223 -0.66 14.08 -18.01
N LEU A 224 -1.72 13.62 -17.33
CA LEU A 224 -1.62 12.62 -16.28
C LEU A 224 -1.13 11.25 -16.82
N ALA A 225 -1.63 10.84 -17.98
CA ALA A 225 -1.18 9.60 -18.63
C ALA A 225 0.30 9.66 -19.04
N ASP A 226 0.75 10.81 -19.52
CA ASP A 226 2.17 11.04 -19.86
C ASP A 226 3.05 11.04 -18.60
N ALA A 227 2.61 11.70 -17.53
CA ALA A 227 3.30 11.69 -16.24
C ALA A 227 3.41 10.27 -15.68
N LEU A 228 2.31 9.48 -15.68
CA LEU A 228 2.29 8.10 -15.24
C LEU A 228 3.20 7.18 -16.09
N LEU A 229 3.38 7.48 -17.37
CA LEU A 229 4.35 6.78 -18.22
C LEU A 229 5.79 7.15 -17.85
N ALA A 230 6.07 8.44 -17.68
CA ALA A 230 7.41 8.95 -17.43
C ALA A 230 7.99 8.41 -16.12
N ILE A 231 7.20 8.43 -15.04
CA ILE A 231 7.63 8.03 -13.69
C ILE A 231 7.80 6.52 -13.51
N GLN A 232 7.36 5.69 -14.45
CA GLN A 232 7.61 4.24 -14.37
C GLN A 232 9.10 3.90 -14.41
N HIS A 233 9.90 4.75 -15.01
CA HIS A 233 11.32 4.50 -15.22
C HIS A 233 12.20 5.67 -14.76
N ASN A 234 11.81 6.90 -15.08
CA ASN A 234 12.68 8.06 -14.97
C ASN A 234 12.42 8.87 -13.69
N PRO A 235 13.42 9.62 -13.22
CA PRO A 235 13.19 10.73 -12.31
C PRO A 235 12.16 11.73 -12.90
N PRO A 236 11.33 12.36 -12.07
CA PRO A 236 10.36 13.34 -12.54
C PRO A 236 11.05 14.59 -13.14
N LYS A 237 10.46 15.16 -14.17
CA LYS A 237 10.92 16.38 -14.85
C LYS A 237 9.93 17.53 -14.74
N THR A 238 8.69 17.25 -14.36
CA THR A 238 7.63 18.23 -14.16
C THR A 238 7.06 18.12 -12.75
N PHE A 239 6.40 19.16 -12.30
CA PHE A 239 5.74 19.16 -10.99
C PHE A 239 4.67 18.08 -10.90
N LEU A 240 3.86 17.86 -11.95
CA LEU A 240 2.86 16.80 -11.99
C LEU A 240 3.50 15.42 -11.86
N GLU A 241 4.60 15.14 -12.56
CA GLU A 241 5.36 13.89 -12.44
C GLU A 241 5.87 13.69 -11.01
N GLY A 242 6.41 14.75 -10.40
CA GLY A 242 6.92 14.71 -9.02
C GLY A 242 5.82 14.41 -8.00
N VAL A 243 4.70 15.11 -8.07
CA VAL A 243 3.54 14.90 -7.19
C VAL A 243 2.98 13.48 -7.37
N GLN A 244 2.85 13.02 -8.61
CA GLN A 244 2.32 11.70 -8.90
C GLN A 244 3.26 10.58 -8.40
N LEU A 245 4.56 10.72 -8.58
CA LEU A 245 5.56 9.77 -8.08
C LEU A 245 5.57 9.73 -6.56
N MET A 246 5.60 10.90 -5.92
CA MET A 246 5.51 11.02 -4.46
C MET A 246 4.27 10.31 -3.93
N TRP A 247 3.11 10.57 -4.52
CA TRP A 247 1.84 10.04 -4.04
C TRP A 247 1.77 8.50 -4.13
N ILE A 248 2.10 7.92 -5.29
CA ILE A 248 2.10 6.46 -5.47
C ILE A 248 3.06 5.78 -4.49
N TYR A 249 4.22 6.38 -4.25
CA TYR A 249 5.19 5.85 -3.30
C TYR A 249 4.72 5.99 -1.86
N ALA A 250 4.13 7.11 -1.49
CA ALA A 250 3.58 7.36 -0.15
C ALA A 250 2.44 6.40 0.19
N VAL A 251 1.47 6.24 -0.72
CA VAL A 251 0.34 5.31 -0.56
C VAL A 251 0.82 3.88 -0.33
N SER A 252 1.93 3.50 -0.96
CA SER A 252 2.49 2.16 -0.84
C SER A 252 3.14 1.86 0.52
N SER A 253 3.43 2.87 1.31
CA SER A 253 4.24 2.73 2.53
C SER A 253 3.49 2.92 3.83
N ASP A 254 2.22 3.28 3.79
CA ASP A 254 1.41 3.60 4.99
C ASP A 254 2.02 4.73 5.86
N LEU A 255 2.76 5.66 5.27
CA LEU A 255 3.38 6.77 5.97
C LEU A 255 2.60 8.07 5.78
N MET A 256 2.34 8.75 6.91
CA MET A 256 1.65 10.05 6.94
C MET A 256 2.57 11.26 6.89
N ASN A 257 3.85 11.05 7.05
CA ASN A 257 4.78 12.16 7.09
C ASN A 257 5.47 12.28 5.72
N TYR A 258 5.09 13.31 4.98
CA TYR A 258 5.65 13.58 3.65
C TYR A 258 6.93 14.44 3.72
N GLY A 259 7.44 14.75 4.92
CA GLY A 259 8.64 15.55 5.11
C GLY A 259 8.52 16.96 4.56
N ARG A 260 9.60 17.47 3.99
CA ARG A 260 9.71 18.80 3.39
C ARG A 260 9.38 18.74 1.90
N MET A 261 8.09 18.76 1.56
CA MET A 261 7.62 18.75 0.16
C MET A 261 8.16 19.93 -0.64
N ASP A 262 8.36 21.05 -0.01
CA ASP A 262 8.98 22.23 -0.59
C ASP A 262 10.43 22.01 -1.05
N ASP A 263 11.19 21.14 -0.36
CA ASP A 263 12.56 20.82 -0.73
C ASP A 263 12.61 19.95 -2.00
N TYR A 264 11.92 18.82 -2.01
CA TYR A 264 12.07 17.87 -3.11
C TYR A 264 11.11 18.12 -4.30
N LEU A 265 10.06 18.92 -4.15
CA LEU A 265 9.16 19.31 -5.23
C LEU A 265 9.35 20.77 -5.68
N GLY A 266 9.93 21.63 -4.83
CA GLY A 266 10.00 23.06 -5.08
C GLY A 266 10.74 23.44 -6.38
N GLY A 267 11.82 22.73 -6.70
CA GLY A 267 12.56 22.93 -7.95
C GLY A 267 11.73 22.60 -9.21
N LEU A 268 10.94 21.52 -9.16
CA LEU A 268 10.04 21.13 -10.24
C LEU A 268 8.89 22.14 -10.39
N TYR A 269 8.34 22.62 -9.27
CA TYR A 269 7.31 23.65 -9.26
C TYR A 269 7.80 24.95 -9.91
N ALA A 270 8.94 25.48 -9.45
CA ALA A 270 9.52 26.70 -9.99
C ALA A 270 9.80 26.58 -11.50
N ALA A 271 10.36 25.48 -11.95
CA ALA A 271 10.63 25.24 -13.37
C ALA A 271 9.35 25.18 -14.21
N ASP A 272 8.23 24.65 -13.66
CA ASP A 272 6.95 24.60 -14.37
C ASP A 272 6.26 25.96 -14.41
N VAL A 273 6.38 26.79 -13.37
CA VAL A 273 5.91 28.18 -13.36
C VAL A 273 6.69 29.02 -14.37
N ASP A 274 8.02 28.97 -14.35
CA ASP A 274 8.90 29.71 -15.27
C ASP A 274 8.64 29.33 -16.73
N ALA A 275 8.32 28.07 -16.99
CA ALA A 275 7.96 27.59 -18.33
C ALA A 275 6.50 27.86 -18.72
N GLY A 276 5.69 28.45 -17.84
CA GLY A 276 4.26 28.73 -18.08
C GLY A 276 3.40 27.46 -18.19
N ARG A 277 3.86 26.33 -17.67
CA ARG A 277 3.08 25.08 -17.65
C ARG A 277 2.00 25.07 -16.56
N ILE A 278 2.27 25.76 -15.46
CA ILE A 278 1.33 25.99 -14.36
C ILE A 278 1.36 27.47 -13.94
N THR A 279 0.35 27.90 -13.20
CA THR A 279 0.27 29.24 -12.61
C THR A 279 0.44 29.16 -11.10
N GLU A 280 0.76 30.27 -10.46
CA GLU A 280 0.85 30.36 -8.98
C GLU A 280 -0.53 30.33 -8.28
N GLU A 281 -1.65 30.41 -9.05
CA GLU A 281 -3.02 30.39 -8.54
C GLU A 281 -3.66 28.99 -8.64
#